data_b66d5ce4d84218c1cf8f60beeea242ae
#
_entry.id   b66d5ce4d84218c1cf8f60beeea242ae
#
_cell.length_a   1.000
_cell.length_b   1.000
_cell.length_c   1.000
_cell.angle_alpha   90.00
_cell.angle_beta   90.00
_cell.angle_gamma   90.00
#
_symmetry.space_group_name_H-M   'P 1'
#
loop_
_entity.id
_entity.type
_entity.pdbx_description
1 polymer ?
#
loop_
_entity_poly.entity_id
_entity_poly.type
_entity_poly.pdbx_seq_one_letter_code
_entity_poly.pdbx_strand_id
1 'polypeptide(L)'
;MEKNDSGRSSWENTIAAISTAQGVGGIGVIRVSGRDALAIGDRVFQSAGGKKLSQMKGYTAAYGRIRSNGEDIDEAVALVFRAPHSYTGEDVVEFSCHGGLYLTRRVLRAVLDGGASPAGPGEFTRRAFLNGKMGLTEAEAVMDMIGAKGRQAARTALAGRDGAIHKAIASVKDSLVFTAAHLSAWADYPEEDIPQVEEMELTARLKKAEAALERLLSQYDAGKAIREGLNTVIAGRPNVGKSTLMNLLSGCERSIVTELPGTTRDVVEETVLVGDVTLRLSDTAGIRSTEDLVEQIGVNRAKDRVQTADLVLAVFDASQELNEDDRNLLDSLQGVPSIAVINKTDLDTKIDVKYIKNKVKQIVFLVASEGKGLEELQQALAELVGTSELEPSEGLLATERQQQAAKEALACVNEGFEALELGMTLDAVTVSIEGAVQALLELTGERASEAVVDQVFHRFCVGK
;
A
#
# COMPACT_ATOMS: atom_id res chain seq x y z
N MET A 1 15.80 -1.67 24.41
CA MET A 1 14.83 -1.79 25.52
C MET A 1 15.15 -0.69 26.54
N GLU A 2 14.54 0.46 26.40
CA GLU A 2 14.58 1.49 27.44
C GLU A 2 13.53 1.15 28.49
N LYS A 3 14.00 0.78 29.67
CA LYS A 3 13.13 0.64 30.85
C LYS A 3 12.75 2.05 31.30
N ASN A 4 11.47 2.40 31.10
CA ASN A 4 10.90 3.55 31.76
C ASN A 4 10.87 3.32 33.27
N ASP A 5 11.05 4.35 34.09
CA ASP A 5 11.24 4.38 35.55
C ASP A 5 10.20 3.64 36.41
N SER A 6 9.20 2.98 35.82
CA SER A 6 8.17 2.19 36.48
C SER A 6 8.36 0.66 36.38
N GLY A 7 9.44 0.18 35.78
CA GLY A 7 9.72 -1.27 35.68
C GLY A 7 8.74 -2.07 34.79
N ARG A 8 7.85 -1.40 34.05
CA ARG A 8 6.94 -2.03 33.08
C ARG A 8 7.52 -1.95 31.67
N SER A 9 7.41 -3.02 30.90
CA SER A 9 7.71 -2.98 29.48
C SER A 9 6.79 -1.95 28.81
N SER A 10 7.29 -1.21 27.83
CA SER A 10 6.50 -0.18 27.11
C SER A 10 5.20 -0.72 26.49
N TRP A 11 5.11 -2.01 26.31
CA TRP A 11 3.99 -2.75 25.70
C TRP A 11 2.84 -3.08 26.66
N GLU A 12 3.04 -2.94 27.98
CA GLU A 12 1.99 -3.21 28.99
C GLU A 12 1.10 -2.02 29.27
N ASN A 13 1.44 -0.84 28.77
CA ASN A 13 0.67 0.37 29.03
C ASN A 13 -0.62 0.41 28.21
N THR A 14 -1.69 0.92 28.82
CA THR A 14 -2.92 1.27 28.10
C THR A 14 -2.66 2.53 27.27
N ILE A 15 -2.99 2.51 26.00
CA ILE A 15 -2.75 3.60 25.04
C ILE A 15 -4.03 4.27 24.60
N ALA A 16 -3.92 5.55 24.19
CA ALA A 16 -5.04 6.28 23.64
C ALA A 16 -4.59 7.23 22.50
N ALA A 17 -5.47 7.40 21.52
CA ALA A 17 -5.31 8.38 20.45
C ALA A 17 -6.65 8.80 19.84
N ILE A 18 -6.64 9.91 19.09
CA ILE A 18 -7.73 10.29 18.18
C ILE A 18 -7.64 9.38 16.96
N SER A 19 -8.70 8.62 16.67
CA SER A 19 -8.76 7.65 15.57
C SER A 19 -9.48 8.18 14.32
N THR A 20 -10.07 9.38 14.37
CA THR A 20 -10.65 10.07 13.21
C THR A 20 -9.68 11.07 12.61
N ALA A 21 -9.89 11.42 11.34
CA ALA A 21 -9.09 12.47 10.69
C ALA A 21 -9.13 13.78 11.51
N GLN A 22 -7.99 14.48 11.60
CA GLN A 22 -7.90 15.75 12.31
C GLN A 22 -8.46 16.87 11.41
N GLY A 23 -9.67 17.29 11.69
CA GLY A 23 -10.37 18.35 10.97
C GLY A 23 -11.68 18.70 11.68
N VAL A 24 -12.42 19.68 11.17
CA VAL A 24 -13.76 20.00 11.66
C VAL A 24 -14.74 18.97 11.08
N GLY A 25 -15.34 18.17 11.94
CA GLY A 25 -16.31 17.15 11.57
C GLY A 25 -17.44 17.04 12.59
N GLY A 26 -18.50 16.30 12.27
CA GLY A 26 -19.61 16.09 13.21
C GLY A 26 -19.23 15.21 14.40
N ILE A 27 -18.35 14.21 14.17
CA ILE A 27 -17.96 13.23 15.21
C ILE A 27 -16.44 13.06 15.21
N GLY A 28 -15.86 13.00 16.42
CA GLY A 28 -14.50 12.59 16.67
C GLY A 28 -14.49 11.32 17.53
N VAL A 29 -13.56 10.40 17.26
CA VAL A 29 -13.43 9.15 18.01
C VAL A 29 -12.07 9.11 18.70
N ILE A 30 -12.10 8.92 20.02
CA ILE A 30 -10.91 8.63 20.81
C ILE A 30 -10.93 7.15 21.17
N ARG A 31 -9.88 6.41 20.76
CA ARG A 31 -9.71 5.00 21.07
C ARG A 31 -8.75 4.82 22.24
N VAL A 32 -9.12 3.94 23.14
CA VAL A 32 -8.31 3.54 24.31
C VAL A 32 -8.18 2.02 24.26
N SER A 33 -6.96 1.49 24.29
CA SER A 33 -6.69 0.05 24.24
C SER A 33 -5.69 -0.37 25.29
N GLY A 34 -5.94 -1.49 25.94
CA GLY A 34 -5.07 -2.08 26.92
C GLY A 34 -5.86 -2.60 28.13
N ARG A 35 -5.16 -3.26 29.05
CA ARG A 35 -5.78 -3.91 30.21
C ARG A 35 -6.55 -2.95 31.14
N ASP A 36 -6.12 -1.67 31.20
CA ASP A 36 -6.73 -0.66 32.06
C ASP A 36 -7.76 0.22 31.30
N ALA A 37 -8.06 -0.08 30.02
CA ALA A 37 -8.90 0.75 29.16
C ALA A 37 -10.29 1.02 29.77
N LEU A 38 -10.90 0.01 30.35
CA LEU A 38 -12.21 0.15 30.97
C LEU A 38 -12.17 0.91 32.29
N ALA A 39 -11.13 0.71 33.11
CA ALA A 39 -10.94 1.42 34.36
C ALA A 39 -10.66 2.91 34.12
N ILE A 40 -9.87 3.23 33.08
CA ILE A 40 -9.65 4.62 32.62
C ILE A 40 -10.95 5.20 32.09
N GLY A 41 -11.70 4.41 31.30
CA GLY A 41 -13.02 4.80 30.84
C GLY A 41 -13.99 5.17 31.97
N ASP A 42 -14.01 4.38 33.02
CA ASP A 42 -14.86 4.65 34.20
C ASP A 42 -14.46 5.94 34.97
N ARG A 43 -13.19 6.36 34.87
CA ARG A 43 -12.72 7.62 35.49
C ARG A 43 -13.18 8.86 34.74
N VAL A 44 -13.22 8.77 33.41
CA VAL A 44 -13.45 9.93 32.53
C VAL A 44 -14.86 10.00 31.94
N PHE A 45 -15.66 8.94 32.06
CA PHE A 45 -17.00 8.85 31.48
C PHE A 45 -18.07 8.53 32.53
N GLN A 46 -19.10 9.34 32.55
CA GLN A 46 -20.27 9.13 33.35
C GLN A 46 -21.47 8.75 32.48
N SER A 47 -21.85 7.49 32.49
CA SER A 47 -23.03 7.00 31.78
C SER A 47 -24.32 7.60 32.31
N ALA A 48 -25.22 8.03 31.45
CA ALA A 48 -26.56 8.51 31.79
C ALA A 48 -27.37 7.44 32.54
N GLY A 49 -27.16 6.16 32.23
CA GLY A 49 -27.78 5.03 32.92
C GLY A 49 -27.10 4.62 34.23
N GLY A 50 -26.06 5.32 34.69
CA GLY A 50 -25.34 5.06 35.94
C GLY A 50 -24.45 3.81 35.93
N LYS A 51 -24.45 3.00 34.87
CA LYS A 51 -23.66 1.78 34.77
C LYS A 51 -22.20 2.11 34.36
N LYS A 52 -21.23 1.52 35.06
CA LYS A 52 -19.82 1.63 34.73
C LYS A 52 -19.47 0.85 33.45
N LEU A 53 -18.52 1.35 32.65
CA LEU A 53 -18.03 0.67 31.43
C LEU A 53 -17.39 -0.68 31.76
N SER A 54 -16.71 -0.77 32.91
CA SER A 54 -16.13 -2.01 33.42
C SER A 54 -17.15 -3.12 33.71
N GLN A 55 -18.44 -2.77 33.88
CA GLN A 55 -19.54 -3.71 34.09
C GLN A 55 -20.34 -4.04 32.82
N MET A 56 -19.96 -3.41 31.67
CA MET A 56 -20.65 -3.62 30.40
C MET A 56 -20.09 -4.84 29.67
N LYS A 57 -20.95 -5.48 28.89
CA LYS A 57 -20.52 -6.54 27.95
C LYS A 57 -19.80 -5.95 26.74
N GLY A 58 -18.96 -6.74 26.08
CA GLY A 58 -18.41 -6.37 24.79
C GLY A 58 -19.50 -6.09 23.75
N TYR A 59 -19.19 -5.24 22.77
CA TYR A 59 -20.12 -4.79 21.72
C TYR A 59 -21.37 -4.08 22.22
N THR A 60 -21.24 -3.38 23.36
CA THR A 60 -22.34 -2.57 23.92
C THR A 60 -21.91 -1.11 24.04
N ALA A 61 -22.86 -0.22 23.87
CA ALA A 61 -22.66 1.22 23.95
C ALA A 61 -23.42 1.85 25.12
N ALA A 62 -22.91 2.95 25.64
CA ALA A 62 -23.55 3.81 26.61
C ALA A 62 -23.46 5.27 26.21
N TYR A 63 -24.57 6.00 26.32
CA TYR A 63 -24.58 7.45 26.21
C TYR A 63 -24.26 8.06 27.58
N GLY A 64 -23.50 9.15 27.58
CA GLY A 64 -23.12 9.84 28.82
C GLY A 64 -22.28 11.08 28.57
N ARG A 65 -21.53 11.49 29.58
CA ARG A 65 -20.66 12.68 29.55
C ARG A 65 -19.22 12.33 29.84
N ILE A 66 -18.32 12.94 29.09
CA ILE A 66 -16.90 12.97 29.39
C ILE A 66 -16.62 14.06 30.42
N ARG A 67 -15.91 13.70 31.48
CA ARG A 67 -15.60 14.58 32.60
C ARG A 67 -14.11 14.57 32.93
N SER A 68 -13.58 15.71 33.31
CA SER A 68 -12.22 15.84 33.84
C SER A 68 -12.21 16.92 34.91
N ASN A 69 -11.55 16.68 36.03
CA ASN A 69 -11.40 17.63 37.16
C ASN A 69 -12.72 18.24 37.64
N GLY A 70 -13.82 17.47 37.59
CA GLY A 70 -15.13 17.94 38.01
C GLY A 70 -15.95 18.70 36.97
N GLU A 71 -15.37 18.98 35.79
CA GLU A 71 -16.05 19.65 34.69
C GLU A 71 -16.57 18.66 33.66
N ASP A 72 -17.74 18.93 33.11
CA ASP A 72 -18.26 18.25 31.92
C ASP A 72 -17.54 18.82 30.67
N ILE A 73 -16.90 17.96 29.87
CA ILE A 73 -16.17 18.35 28.67
C ILE A 73 -17.08 18.28 27.45
N ASP A 74 -17.77 17.14 27.30
CA ASP A 74 -18.63 16.85 26.15
C ASP A 74 -19.61 15.73 26.45
N GLU A 75 -20.66 15.62 25.65
CA GLU A 75 -21.51 14.45 25.58
C GLU A 75 -20.92 13.44 24.60
N ALA A 76 -20.97 12.15 24.94
CA ALA A 76 -20.35 11.12 24.11
C ALA A 76 -21.10 9.81 24.18
N VAL A 77 -20.88 8.97 23.17
CA VAL A 77 -21.21 7.56 23.19
C VAL A 77 -19.92 6.77 23.42
N ALA A 78 -19.90 5.98 24.51
CA ALA A 78 -18.81 5.06 24.78
C ALA A 78 -19.17 3.66 24.26
N LEU A 79 -18.35 3.08 23.41
CA LEU A 79 -18.48 1.71 22.89
C LEU A 79 -17.41 0.84 23.53
N VAL A 80 -17.81 -0.31 24.07
CA VAL A 80 -16.94 -1.24 24.80
C VAL A 80 -16.66 -2.49 23.97
N PHE A 81 -15.39 -2.86 23.87
CA PHE A 81 -14.95 -4.15 23.35
C PHE A 81 -14.14 -4.88 24.43
N ARG A 82 -14.36 -6.19 24.53
CA ARG A 82 -13.65 -7.04 25.49
C ARG A 82 -12.64 -7.94 24.80
N ALA A 83 -11.49 -8.08 25.40
CA ALA A 83 -10.49 -9.07 24.98
C ALA A 83 -11.09 -10.49 24.94
N PRO A 84 -10.73 -11.32 23.96
CA PRO A 84 -9.90 -11.05 22.78
C PRO A 84 -10.68 -10.47 21.57
N HIS A 85 -11.99 -10.14 21.75
CA HIS A 85 -12.93 -9.73 20.71
C HIS A 85 -12.90 -8.21 20.52
N SER A 86 -11.74 -7.68 20.10
CA SER A 86 -11.50 -6.27 19.74
C SER A 86 -10.51 -6.19 18.58
N TYR A 87 -10.27 -4.98 18.09
CA TYR A 87 -9.29 -4.76 17.04
C TYR A 87 -7.87 -5.16 17.45
N THR A 88 -7.44 -4.75 18.63
CA THR A 88 -6.10 -5.04 19.15
C THR A 88 -5.99 -6.40 19.86
N GLY A 89 -7.11 -7.08 20.13
CA GLY A 89 -7.14 -8.26 20.99
C GLY A 89 -7.15 -7.92 22.50
N GLU A 90 -7.05 -6.64 22.86
CA GLU A 90 -7.10 -6.13 24.24
C GLU A 90 -8.52 -5.64 24.61
N ASP A 91 -8.75 -5.22 25.87
CA ASP A 91 -9.93 -4.43 26.21
C ASP A 91 -9.82 -3.06 25.53
N VAL A 92 -10.90 -2.63 24.85
CA VAL A 92 -10.94 -1.37 24.11
C VAL A 92 -12.19 -0.58 24.49
N VAL A 93 -12.02 0.74 24.62
CA VAL A 93 -13.11 1.71 24.70
C VAL A 93 -12.94 2.73 23.59
N GLU A 94 -14.02 3.00 22.87
CA GLU A 94 -14.09 4.09 21.90
C GLU A 94 -15.11 5.12 22.38
N PHE A 95 -14.66 6.38 22.49
CA PHE A 95 -15.51 7.52 22.81
C PHE A 95 -15.82 8.29 21.53
N SER A 96 -17.06 8.24 21.09
CA SER A 96 -17.57 9.09 19.99
C SER A 96 -18.10 10.40 20.61
N CYS A 97 -17.38 11.49 20.41
CA CYS A 97 -17.67 12.83 20.90
C CYS A 97 -17.88 13.81 19.72
N HIS A 98 -18.14 15.09 19.98
CA HIS A 98 -18.19 16.10 18.91
C HIS A 98 -16.82 16.29 18.24
N GLY A 99 -16.80 16.36 16.90
CA GLY A 99 -15.60 16.29 16.05
C GLY A 99 -14.82 17.60 15.90
N GLY A 100 -15.02 18.56 16.79
CA GLY A 100 -14.20 19.79 16.81
C GLY A 100 -12.79 19.51 17.33
N LEU A 101 -11.75 20.07 16.68
CA LEU A 101 -10.35 19.86 17.07
C LEU A 101 -10.06 20.14 18.54
N TYR A 102 -10.69 21.18 19.10
CA TYR A 102 -10.53 21.53 20.51
C TYR A 102 -11.14 20.48 21.43
N LEU A 103 -12.36 20.04 21.15
CA LEU A 103 -13.08 19.06 21.97
C LEU A 103 -12.41 17.68 21.94
N THR A 104 -12.05 17.19 20.74
CA THR A 104 -11.37 15.89 20.61
C THR A 104 -10.03 15.86 21.35
N ARG A 105 -9.25 16.97 21.31
CA ARG A 105 -8.02 17.11 22.09
C ARG A 105 -8.27 17.17 23.59
N ARG A 106 -9.33 17.86 24.04
CA ARG A 106 -9.71 17.87 25.47
C ARG A 106 -10.13 16.49 25.97
N VAL A 107 -10.91 15.73 25.17
CA VAL A 107 -11.31 14.38 25.51
C VAL A 107 -10.09 13.44 25.57
N LEU A 108 -9.19 13.52 24.57
CA LEU A 108 -7.93 12.76 24.61
C LEU A 108 -7.12 13.11 25.86
N ARG A 109 -6.99 14.41 26.19
CA ARG A 109 -6.25 14.85 27.38
C ARG A 109 -6.86 14.29 28.67
N ALA A 110 -8.18 14.28 28.80
CA ALA A 110 -8.85 13.69 29.95
C ALA A 110 -8.53 12.19 30.10
N VAL A 111 -8.50 11.46 28.98
CA VAL A 111 -8.13 10.03 28.95
C VAL A 111 -6.68 9.80 29.35
N LEU A 112 -5.75 10.65 28.87
CA LEU A 112 -4.34 10.58 29.25
C LEU A 112 -4.14 10.91 30.74
N ASP A 113 -4.78 11.96 31.24
CA ASP A 113 -4.78 12.31 32.68
C ASP A 113 -5.44 11.22 33.52
N GLY A 114 -6.37 10.44 32.93
CA GLY A 114 -6.98 9.24 33.52
C GLY A 114 -6.04 8.04 33.61
N GLY A 115 -4.82 8.11 33.03
CA GLY A 115 -3.76 7.09 33.16
C GLY A 115 -3.42 6.34 31.87
N ALA A 116 -3.94 6.73 30.71
CA ALA A 116 -3.49 6.22 29.43
C ALA A 116 -2.18 6.90 28.98
N SER A 117 -1.37 6.20 28.20
CA SER A 117 -0.24 6.76 27.46
C SER A 117 -0.67 7.17 26.07
N PRO A 118 -0.06 8.21 25.44
CA PRO A 118 -0.33 8.51 24.04
C PRO A 118 0.16 7.36 23.15
N ALA A 119 -0.68 6.96 22.21
CA ALA A 119 -0.31 5.95 21.21
C ALA A 119 0.68 6.51 20.18
N GLY A 120 1.66 5.71 19.79
CA GLY A 120 2.55 5.98 18.66
C GLY A 120 1.90 5.72 17.30
N PRO A 121 2.60 6.02 16.19
CA PRO A 121 2.16 5.66 14.84
C PRO A 121 1.91 4.15 14.73
N GLY A 122 0.76 3.76 14.20
CA GLY A 122 0.41 2.36 13.96
C GLY A 122 0.30 1.46 15.21
N GLU A 123 0.34 2.01 16.43
CA GLU A 123 0.48 1.20 17.64
C GLU A 123 -0.71 0.26 17.88
N PHE A 124 -1.94 0.65 17.55
CA PHE A 124 -3.08 -0.24 17.67
C PHE A 124 -2.99 -1.44 16.71
N THR A 125 -2.58 -1.20 15.46
CA THR A 125 -2.41 -2.27 14.47
C THR A 125 -1.20 -3.15 14.83
N ARG A 126 -0.13 -2.57 15.36
CA ARG A 126 1.01 -3.32 15.88
C ARG A 126 0.61 -4.25 17.03
N ARG A 127 -0.22 -3.78 17.97
CA ARG A 127 -0.76 -4.63 19.04
C ARG A 127 -1.65 -5.73 18.49
N ALA A 128 -2.48 -5.44 17.48
CA ALA A 128 -3.26 -6.46 16.80
C ALA A 128 -2.35 -7.54 16.17
N PHE A 129 -1.25 -7.16 15.52
CA PHE A 129 -0.25 -8.08 14.99
C PHE A 129 0.42 -8.90 16.12
N LEU A 130 0.93 -8.26 17.16
CA LEU A 130 1.58 -8.95 18.29
C LEU A 130 0.65 -9.89 19.04
N ASN A 131 -0.64 -9.58 19.10
CA ASN A 131 -1.67 -10.44 19.69
C ASN A 131 -2.25 -11.50 18.72
N GLY A 132 -1.63 -11.68 17.54
CA GLY A 132 -2.00 -12.70 16.58
C GLY A 132 -3.37 -12.50 15.90
N LYS A 133 -3.88 -11.25 15.88
CA LYS A 133 -5.15 -10.91 15.23
C LYS A 133 -5.03 -10.80 13.71
N MET A 134 -3.83 -10.53 13.23
CA MET A 134 -3.48 -10.42 11.81
C MET A 134 -1.99 -10.65 11.59
N GLY A 135 -1.60 -11.05 10.40
CA GLY A 135 -0.22 -11.10 9.95
C GLY A 135 0.32 -9.72 9.53
N LEU A 136 1.61 -9.67 9.15
CA LEU A 136 2.24 -8.40 8.76
C LEU A 136 1.71 -7.90 7.41
N THR A 137 1.43 -8.79 6.47
CA THR A 137 0.85 -8.45 5.17
C THR A 137 -0.58 -7.91 5.29
N GLU A 138 -1.38 -8.46 6.21
CA GLU A 138 -2.71 -7.95 6.51
C GLU A 138 -2.64 -6.59 7.21
N ALA A 139 -1.63 -6.37 8.06
CA ALA A 139 -1.40 -5.07 8.69
C ALA A 139 -1.04 -4.02 7.62
N GLU A 140 -0.11 -4.31 6.70
CA GLU A 140 0.22 -3.43 5.57
C GLU A 140 -1.04 -3.09 4.75
N ALA A 141 -1.89 -4.08 4.47
CA ALA A 141 -3.14 -3.89 3.73
C ALA A 141 -4.15 -2.96 4.43
N VAL A 142 -4.12 -2.84 5.77
CA VAL A 142 -4.94 -1.85 6.49
C VAL A 142 -4.57 -0.42 6.08
N MET A 143 -3.28 -0.14 5.90
CA MET A 143 -2.84 1.19 5.41
C MET A 143 -3.21 1.41 3.95
N ASP A 144 -3.09 0.37 3.13
CA ASP A 144 -3.48 0.43 1.73
C ASP A 144 -4.98 0.70 1.58
N MET A 145 -5.83 0.13 2.45
CA MET A 145 -7.27 0.44 2.49
C MET A 145 -7.55 1.91 2.82
N ILE A 146 -6.80 2.48 3.77
CA ILE A 146 -6.95 3.90 4.16
C ILE A 146 -6.47 4.83 3.04
N GLY A 147 -5.38 4.43 2.36
CA GLY A 147 -4.76 5.19 1.28
C GLY A 147 -5.39 4.99 -0.09
N ALA A 148 -6.34 4.04 -0.24
CA ALA A 148 -6.92 3.69 -1.53
C ALA A 148 -7.63 4.89 -2.17
N LYS A 149 -7.23 5.22 -3.40
CA LYS A 149 -7.77 6.37 -4.15
C LYS A 149 -8.76 5.99 -5.25
N GLY A 150 -8.89 4.68 -5.54
CA GLY A 150 -9.77 4.17 -6.57
C GLY A 150 -10.32 2.78 -6.22
N ARG A 151 -11.28 2.33 -7.05
CA ARG A 151 -11.99 1.06 -6.82
C ARG A 151 -11.05 -0.15 -6.79
N GLN A 152 -10.11 -0.22 -7.73
CA GLN A 152 -9.17 -1.34 -7.82
C GLN A 152 -8.23 -1.37 -6.60
N ALA A 153 -7.70 -0.20 -6.20
CA ALA A 153 -6.87 -0.09 -5.00
C ALA A 153 -7.61 -0.56 -3.74
N ALA A 154 -8.88 -0.14 -3.56
CA ALA A 154 -9.69 -0.57 -2.43
C ALA A 154 -9.97 -2.09 -2.44
N ARG A 155 -10.26 -2.68 -3.61
CA ARG A 155 -10.48 -4.13 -3.76
C ARG A 155 -9.22 -4.93 -3.47
N THR A 156 -8.07 -4.50 -3.99
CA THR A 156 -6.76 -5.15 -3.75
C THR A 156 -6.38 -5.07 -2.27
N ALA A 157 -6.55 -3.91 -1.65
CA ALA A 157 -6.28 -3.73 -0.23
C ALA A 157 -7.20 -4.59 0.66
N LEU A 158 -8.49 -4.68 0.31
CA LEU A 158 -9.43 -5.55 1.02
C LEU A 158 -9.03 -7.03 0.90
N ALA A 159 -8.68 -7.50 -0.30
CA ALA A 159 -8.20 -8.86 -0.52
C ALA A 159 -6.91 -9.14 0.27
N GLY A 160 -5.96 -8.18 0.29
CA GLY A 160 -4.74 -8.25 1.09
C GLY A 160 -5.05 -8.40 2.58
N ARG A 161 -5.98 -7.59 3.12
CA ARG A 161 -6.45 -7.71 4.51
C ARG A 161 -7.09 -9.06 4.80
N ASP A 162 -7.78 -9.66 3.84
CA ASP A 162 -8.41 -10.98 3.96
C ASP A 162 -7.41 -12.15 3.75
N GLY A 163 -6.11 -11.83 3.69
CA GLY A 163 -5.00 -12.78 3.64
C GLY A 163 -4.74 -13.36 2.26
N ALA A 164 -5.04 -12.65 1.17
CA ALA A 164 -4.84 -13.15 -0.19
C ALA A 164 -3.38 -13.55 -0.47
N ILE A 165 -2.40 -12.72 -0.04
CA ILE A 165 -0.96 -13.05 -0.18
C ILE A 165 -0.61 -14.30 0.63
N HIS A 166 -1.05 -14.39 1.88
CA HIS A 166 -0.82 -15.57 2.71
C HIS A 166 -1.38 -16.84 2.04
N LYS A 167 -2.59 -16.79 1.52
CA LYS A 167 -3.22 -17.91 0.80
C LYS A 167 -2.47 -18.29 -0.48
N ALA A 168 -1.99 -17.30 -1.24
CA ALA A 168 -1.27 -17.53 -2.48
C ALA A 168 0.04 -18.31 -2.27
N ILE A 169 0.76 -18.03 -1.17
CA ILE A 169 2.04 -18.69 -0.87
C ILE A 169 1.92 -19.90 0.06
N ALA A 170 0.78 -20.07 0.76
CA ALA A 170 0.62 -21.12 1.77
C ALA A 170 0.96 -22.54 1.23
N SER A 171 0.45 -22.88 0.05
CA SER A 171 0.71 -24.21 -0.53
C SER A 171 2.18 -24.42 -0.90
N VAL A 172 2.88 -23.38 -1.31
CA VAL A 172 4.31 -23.41 -1.63
C VAL A 172 5.12 -23.52 -0.34
N LYS A 173 4.83 -22.66 0.62
CA LYS A 173 5.49 -22.67 1.95
C LYS A 173 5.35 -24.03 2.61
N ASP A 174 4.13 -24.56 2.70
CA ASP A 174 3.87 -25.84 3.36
C ASP A 174 4.58 -26.99 2.63
N SER A 175 4.62 -26.97 1.30
CA SER A 175 5.37 -27.95 0.51
C SER A 175 6.86 -27.91 0.77
N LEU A 176 7.46 -26.70 0.83
CA LEU A 176 8.89 -26.52 1.12
C LEU A 176 9.23 -26.88 2.56
N VAL A 177 8.40 -26.50 3.54
CA VAL A 177 8.56 -26.90 4.95
C VAL A 177 8.53 -28.41 5.10
N PHE A 178 7.56 -29.08 4.49
CA PHE A 178 7.47 -30.53 4.51
C PHE A 178 8.73 -31.18 3.88
N THR A 179 9.19 -30.63 2.75
CA THR A 179 10.38 -31.14 2.04
C THR A 179 11.65 -30.96 2.88
N ALA A 180 11.86 -29.77 3.47
CA ALA A 180 13.01 -29.52 4.36
C ALA A 180 12.99 -30.48 5.56
N ALA A 181 11.84 -30.61 6.23
CA ALA A 181 11.69 -31.52 7.36
C ALA A 181 11.96 -32.99 6.99
N HIS A 182 11.49 -33.42 5.81
CA HIS A 182 11.72 -34.81 5.31
C HIS A 182 13.20 -35.04 5.01
N LEU A 183 13.88 -34.11 4.34
CA LEU A 183 15.31 -34.19 4.03
C LEU A 183 16.16 -34.18 5.31
N SER A 184 15.84 -33.32 6.26
CA SER A 184 16.55 -33.27 7.56
C SER A 184 16.36 -34.56 8.35
N ALA A 185 15.13 -35.09 8.42
CA ALA A 185 14.85 -36.35 9.10
C ALA A 185 15.60 -37.53 8.45
N TRP A 186 15.66 -37.60 7.13
CA TRP A 186 16.38 -38.63 6.40
C TRP A 186 17.91 -38.53 6.64
N ALA A 187 18.45 -37.32 6.76
CA ALA A 187 19.88 -37.13 7.04
C ALA A 187 20.26 -37.43 8.51
N ASP A 188 19.41 -37.04 9.47
CA ASP A 188 19.68 -37.16 10.90
C ASP A 188 19.44 -38.59 11.44
N TYR A 189 18.56 -39.36 10.80
CA TYR A 189 18.16 -40.69 11.26
C TYR A 189 18.37 -41.78 10.18
N PRO A 190 19.61 -42.01 9.73
CA PRO A 190 19.91 -42.95 8.64
C PRO A 190 19.62 -44.42 8.99
N GLU A 191 19.41 -44.75 10.27
CA GLU A 191 19.06 -46.08 10.74
C GLU A 191 17.54 -46.33 10.81
N GLU A 192 16.72 -45.30 10.58
CA GLU A 192 15.25 -45.44 10.54
C GLU A 192 14.78 -45.67 9.09
N ASP A 193 13.68 -46.43 8.93
CA ASP A 193 13.05 -46.68 7.62
C ASP A 193 12.32 -45.41 7.09
N ILE A 194 13.02 -44.27 7.00
CA ILE A 194 12.51 -43.06 6.39
C ILE A 194 12.65 -43.20 4.87
N PRO A 195 11.54 -43.10 4.09
CA PRO A 195 11.63 -43.18 2.65
C PRO A 195 12.55 -42.10 2.08
N GLN A 196 13.45 -42.45 1.21
CA GLN A 196 14.30 -41.48 0.50
C GLN A 196 13.40 -40.62 -0.38
N VAL A 197 13.65 -39.30 -0.38
CA VAL A 197 12.98 -38.37 -1.30
C VAL A 197 13.54 -38.63 -2.70
N GLU A 198 12.66 -39.03 -3.61
CA GLU A 198 13.06 -39.25 -5.01
C GLU A 198 13.44 -37.88 -5.64
N GLU A 199 14.55 -37.83 -6.34
CA GLU A 199 15.06 -36.60 -7.01
C GLU A 199 14.00 -36.02 -7.96
N MET A 200 13.25 -36.86 -8.65
CA MET A 200 12.17 -36.42 -9.56
C MET A 200 11.03 -35.75 -8.80
N GLU A 201 10.67 -36.20 -7.60
CA GLU A 201 9.65 -35.58 -6.76
C GLU A 201 10.15 -34.25 -6.19
N LEU A 202 11.40 -34.21 -5.72
CA LEU A 202 12.03 -32.98 -5.21
C LEU A 202 12.10 -31.89 -6.29
N THR A 203 12.57 -32.28 -7.49
CA THR A 203 12.57 -31.41 -8.68
C THR A 203 11.18 -30.87 -9.01
N ALA A 204 10.15 -31.72 -8.99
CA ALA A 204 8.79 -31.28 -9.27
C ALA A 204 8.25 -30.29 -8.23
N ARG A 205 8.60 -30.48 -6.95
CA ARG A 205 8.21 -29.55 -5.86
C ARG A 205 8.89 -28.21 -5.99
N LEU A 206 10.20 -28.18 -6.29
CA LEU A 206 10.95 -26.96 -6.51
C LEU A 206 10.44 -26.18 -7.73
N LYS A 207 10.19 -26.86 -8.87
CA LYS A 207 9.57 -26.23 -10.06
C LYS A 207 8.21 -25.63 -9.78
N LYS A 208 7.39 -26.28 -8.96
CA LYS A 208 6.10 -25.71 -8.57
C LYS A 208 6.27 -24.47 -7.71
N ALA A 209 7.26 -24.45 -6.83
CA ALA A 209 7.57 -23.29 -6.00
C ALA A 209 8.09 -22.12 -6.85
N GLU A 210 9.04 -22.39 -7.76
CA GLU A 210 9.57 -21.43 -8.73
C GLU A 210 8.45 -20.75 -9.52
N ALA A 211 7.61 -21.54 -10.21
CA ALA A 211 6.52 -21.01 -11.03
C ALA A 211 5.52 -20.15 -10.23
N ALA A 212 5.23 -20.50 -8.98
CA ALA A 212 4.33 -19.72 -8.14
C ALA A 212 4.97 -18.40 -7.70
N LEU A 213 6.26 -18.40 -7.36
CA LEU A 213 6.99 -17.18 -6.98
C LEU A 213 7.21 -16.26 -8.18
N GLU A 214 7.55 -16.80 -9.35
CA GLU A 214 7.66 -16.04 -10.59
C GLU A 214 6.33 -15.36 -10.95
N ARG A 215 5.20 -16.07 -10.82
CA ARG A 215 3.87 -15.50 -11.04
C ARG A 215 3.60 -14.32 -10.12
N LEU A 216 3.88 -14.45 -8.82
CA LEU A 216 3.71 -13.35 -7.86
C LEU A 216 4.61 -12.15 -8.20
N LEU A 217 5.86 -12.40 -8.56
CA LEU A 217 6.82 -11.36 -8.92
C LEU A 217 6.47 -10.65 -10.23
N SER A 218 5.94 -11.38 -11.22
CA SER A 218 5.53 -10.79 -12.51
C SER A 218 4.39 -9.78 -12.37
N GLN A 219 3.57 -9.88 -11.33
CA GLN A 219 2.44 -8.98 -11.06
C GLN A 219 2.81 -7.81 -10.13
N TYR A 220 4.05 -7.73 -9.65
CA TYR A 220 4.48 -6.72 -8.68
C TYR A 220 4.32 -5.29 -9.19
N ASP A 221 4.76 -4.99 -10.41
CA ASP A 221 4.72 -3.62 -10.95
C ASP A 221 3.26 -3.12 -11.06
N ALA A 222 2.34 -4.00 -11.43
CA ALA A 222 0.93 -3.69 -11.47
C ALA A 222 0.33 -3.51 -10.05
N GLY A 223 0.71 -4.35 -9.09
CA GLY A 223 0.34 -4.19 -7.67
C GLY A 223 0.83 -2.87 -7.09
N LYS A 224 2.08 -2.50 -7.36
CA LYS A 224 2.67 -1.22 -6.96
C LYS A 224 1.94 -0.03 -7.61
N ALA A 225 1.64 -0.11 -8.90
CA ALA A 225 0.92 0.93 -9.62
C ALA A 225 -0.51 1.14 -9.08
N ILE A 226 -1.21 0.06 -8.72
CA ILE A 226 -2.53 0.12 -8.08
C ILE A 226 -2.44 0.80 -6.71
N ARG A 227 -1.42 0.48 -5.92
CA ARG A 227 -1.24 0.98 -4.55
C ARG A 227 -0.77 2.43 -4.52
N GLU A 228 0.30 2.75 -5.22
CA GLU A 228 1.01 4.04 -5.13
C GLU A 228 0.56 5.03 -6.20
N GLY A 229 -0.02 4.53 -7.28
CA GLY A 229 -0.24 5.28 -8.50
C GLY A 229 1.07 5.46 -9.28
N LEU A 230 0.95 5.92 -10.53
CA LEU A 230 2.06 6.13 -11.45
C LEU A 230 2.53 7.58 -11.43
N ASN A 231 3.83 7.81 -11.21
CA ASN A 231 4.44 9.12 -11.44
C ASN A 231 4.44 9.41 -12.94
N THR A 232 3.55 10.30 -13.37
CA THR A 232 3.21 10.50 -14.78
C THR A 232 3.68 11.86 -15.27
N VAL A 233 4.44 11.83 -16.36
CA VAL A 233 4.90 13.04 -17.06
C VAL A 233 4.10 13.23 -18.34
N ILE A 234 3.53 14.43 -18.53
CA ILE A 234 2.90 14.84 -19.80
C ILE A 234 3.94 15.61 -20.62
N ALA A 235 4.43 14.98 -21.69
CA ALA A 235 5.48 15.54 -22.56
C ALA A 235 4.94 15.88 -23.95
N GLY A 236 5.60 16.79 -24.63
CA GLY A 236 5.27 17.23 -25.98
C GLY A 236 5.63 18.71 -26.20
N ARG A 237 5.70 19.14 -27.44
CA ARG A 237 6.04 20.53 -27.78
C ARG A 237 4.97 21.53 -27.36
N PRO A 238 5.21 22.84 -27.41
CA PRO A 238 4.21 23.87 -27.15
C PRO A 238 2.97 23.73 -28.05
N ASN A 239 1.80 24.06 -27.52
CA ASN A 239 0.52 24.14 -28.25
C ASN A 239 -0.05 22.80 -28.81
N VAL A 240 0.52 21.64 -28.50
CA VAL A 240 -0.06 20.33 -28.85
C VAL A 240 -1.28 19.94 -28.01
N GLY A 241 -1.54 20.70 -26.92
CA GLY A 241 -2.71 20.48 -26.06
C GLY A 241 -2.40 19.80 -24.72
N LYS A 242 -1.15 19.88 -24.22
CA LYS A 242 -0.77 19.33 -22.89
C LYS A 242 -1.65 19.85 -21.77
N SER A 243 -1.82 21.16 -21.67
CA SER A 243 -2.66 21.80 -20.65
C SER A 243 -4.14 21.42 -20.78
N THR A 244 -4.63 21.24 -22.02
CA THR A 244 -6.00 20.79 -22.27
C THR A 244 -6.19 19.34 -21.83
N LEU A 245 -5.23 18.47 -22.15
CA LEU A 245 -5.21 17.08 -21.67
C LEU A 245 -5.17 17.02 -20.14
N MET A 246 -4.29 17.80 -19.54
CA MET A 246 -4.21 17.88 -18.07
C MET A 246 -5.52 18.33 -17.44
N ASN A 247 -6.18 19.37 -18.00
CA ASN A 247 -7.48 19.82 -17.51
C ASN A 247 -8.58 18.76 -17.71
N LEU A 248 -8.53 18.01 -18.81
CA LEU A 248 -9.44 16.89 -19.04
C LEU A 248 -9.23 15.80 -17.99
N LEU A 249 -7.98 15.40 -17.71
CA LEU A 249 -7.65 14.39 -16.70
C LEU A 249 -8.01 14.88 -15.29
N SER A 250 -7.76 16.16 -14.97
CA SER A 250 -8.16 16.76 -13.69
C SER A 250 -9.67 16.91 -13.53
N GLY A 251 -10.42 16.87 -14.61
CA GLY A 251 -11.91 16.83 -14.64
C GLY A 251 -12.47 15.42 -14.42
N CYS A 252 -11.68 14.36 -14.61
CA CYS A 252 -12.01 13.02 -14.14
C CYS A 252 -12.06 13.04 -12.59
N GLU A 253 -12.55 12.00 -11.95
CA GLU A 253 -12.73 12.00 -10.50
C GLU A 253 -11.44 12.49 -9.79
N ARG A 254 -11.49 13.71 -9.24
CA ARG A 254 -10.42 14.20 -8.37
C ARG A 254 -10.39 13.32 -7.15
N SER A 255 -9.30 12.61 -6.95
CA SER A 255 -9.02 11.98 -5.67
C SER A 255 -9.15 13.06 -4.58
N ILE A 256 -9.99 12.83 -3.57
CA ILE A 256 -10.07 13.72 -2.42
C ILE A 256 -8.68 13.70 -1.77
N VAL A 257 -7.87 14.71 -2.09
CA VAL A 257 -6.56 14.88 -1.45
C VAL A 257 -6.84 15.26 0.00
N THR A 258 -6.80 14.30 0.89
CA THR A 258 -6.59 14.58 2.30
C THR A 258 -5.15 15.01 2.45
N GLU A 259 -4.92 16.33 2.63
CA GLU A 259 -3.63 16.83 3.05
C GLU A 259 -3.25 16.12 4.36
N LEU A 260 -2.29 15.20 4.29
CA LEU A 260 -1.66 14.67 5.50
C LEU A 260 -0.84 15.81 6.10
N PRO A 261 -1.15 16.28 7.33
CA PRO A 261 -0.37 17.33 7.97
C PRO A 261 1.06 16.83 8.20
N GLY A 262 2.03 17.43 7.51
CA GLY A 262 3.45 17.13 7.72
C GLY A 262 4.32 17.11 6.46
N THR A 263 3.77 17.16 5.24
CA THR A 263 4.53 17.14 3.99
C THR A 263 4.54 18.49 3.26
N THR A 264 4.74 19.58 3.98
CA THR A 264 4.91 20.90 3.39
C THR A 264 6.35 21.08 2.96
N ARG A 265 6.66 20.89 1.67
CA ARG A 265 7.68 21.63 0.88
C ARG A 265 8.03 21.05 -0.49
N ASP A 266 7.32 20.06 -0.98
CA ASP A 266 7.61 19.53 -2.30
C ASP A 266 6.50 19.84 -3.30
N VAL A 267 6.89 19.98 -4.56
CA VAL A 267 6.14 20.24 -5.80
C VAL A 267 4.67 19.80 -5.69
N VAL A 268 3.73 20.70 -6.00
CA VAL A 268 2.29 20.39 -6.02
C VAL A 268 2.05 19.30 -7.06
N GLU A 269 2.03 18.05 -6.61
CA GLU A 269 1.63 16.90 -7.42
C GLU A 269 0.10 16.84 -7.45
N GLU A 270 -0.49 16.91 -8.62
CA GLU A 270 -1.92 16.67 -8.79
C GLU A 270 -2.15 15.17 -9.01
N THR A 271 -2.95 14.55 -8.14
CA THR A 271 -3.34 13.15 -8.27
C THR A 271 -4.71 13.04 -8.92
N VAL A 272 -4.79 12.33 -10.04
CA VAL A 272 -6.03 12.12 -10.80
C VAL A 272 -6.29 10.63 -10.97
N LEU A 273 -7.56 10.25 -10.99
CA LEU A 273 -8.00 8.88 -11.26
C LEU A 273 -8.48 8.79 -12.72
N VAL A 274 -7.82 7.99 -13.53
CA VAL A 274 -8.17 7.77 -14.95
C VAL A 274 -8.59 6.31 -15.12
N GLY A 275 -9.88 6.06 -15.19
CA GLY A 275 -10.42 4.70 -15.02
C GLY A 275 -10.11 4.18 -13.60
N ASP A 276 -9.45 3.04 -13.53
CA ASP A 276 -9.02 2.44 -12.25
C ASP A 276 -7.53 2.71 -11.93
N VAL A 277 -6.84 3.50 -12.75
CA VAL A 277 -5.40 3.81 -12.58
C VAL A 277 -5.22 5.20 -11.98
N THR A 278 -4.47 5.27 -10.88
CA THR A 278 -4.11 6.54 -10.25
C THR A 278 -2.86 7.11 -10.92
N LEU A 279 -2.95 8.34 -11.46
CA LEU A 279 -1.82 9.07 -12.01
C LEU A 279 -1.42 10.19 -11.05
N ARG A 280 -0.13 10.27 -10.70
CA ARG A 280 0.48 11.39 -10.00
C ARG A 280 1.14 12.28 -11.03
N LEU A 281 0.52 13.40 -11.36
CA LEU A 281 0.99 14.31 -12.39
C LEU A 281 2.08 15.21 -11.79
N SER A 282 3.31 15.02 -12.24
CA SER A 282 4.45 15.85 -11.83
C SER A 282 4.45 17.18 -12.57
N ASP A 283 4.65 18.29 -11.83
CA ASP A 283 4.86 19.66 -12.34
C ASP A 283 3.66 20.35 -13.01
N THR A 284 2.60 20.56 -12.23
CA THR A 284 1.47 21.40 -12.63
C THR A 284 1.83 22.89 -12.72
N ALA A 285 2.91 23.34 -12.06
CA ALA A 285 3.32 24.75 -12.01
C ALA A 285 3.94 25.26 -13.32
N GLY A 286 4.70 24.41 -14.05
CA GLY A 286 5.30 24.78 -15.34
C GLY A 286 4.32 24.82 -16.51
N ILE A 287 3.16 24.13 -16.38
CA ILE A 287 2.13 24.05 -17.43
C ILE A 287 1.09 25.18 -17.26
N ARG A 288 0.95 25.74 -16.05
CA ARG A 288 -0.01 26.83 -15.76
C ARG A 288 0.53 28.25 -15.94
N SER A 289 1.86 28.46 -15.99
CA SER A 289 2.46 29.76 -16.22
C SER A 289 2.78 29.95 -17.71
N THR A 290 1.98 30.74 -18.38
CA THR A 290 2.25 31.29 -19.72
C THR A 290 3.43 32.23 -19.67
N GLU A 291 4.31 32.09 -20.70
CA GLU A 291 5.27 33.05 -21.27
C GLU A 291 6.77 32.77 -21.07
N ASP A 292 7.35 32.21 -22.12
CA ASP A 292 8.54 32.58 -22.93
C ASP A 292 9.95 32.68 -22.33
N LEU A 293 10.25 32.46 -21.06
CA LEU A 293 11.64 32.63 -20.58
C LEU A 293 12.28 31.40 -19.90
N VAL A 294 11.57 30.27 -19.81
CA VAL A 294 12.05 29.06 -19.12
C VAL A 294 12.37 27.88 -20.07
N GLU A 295 12.11 28.03 -21.35
CA GLU A 295 12.16 26.91 -22.32
C GLU A 295 13.58 26.35 -22.59
N GLN A 296 14.65 27.16 -22.54
CA GLN A 296 16.00 26.66 -22.81
C GLN A 296 16.66 25.90 -21.64
N ILE A 297 16.23 26.13 -20.42
CA ILE A 297 16.67 25.35 -19.24
C ILE A 297 15.84 24.05 -19.10
N GLY A 298 14.70 23.98 -19.80
CA GLY A 298 13.71 22.90 -19.71
C GLY A 298 14.09 21.61 -20.41
N VAL A 299 14.87 21.62 -21.51
CA VAL A 299 15.08 20.43 -22.33
C VAL A 299 15.87 19.33 -21.62
N ASN A 300 16.91 19.66 -20.86
CA ASN A 300 17.67 18.65 -20.09
C ASN A 300 16.89 18.17 -18.88
N ARG A 301 16.18 19.06 -18.16
CA ARG A 301 15.29 18.68 -17.04
C ARG A 301 14.09 17.85 -17.52
N ALA A 302 13.60 18.10 -18.73
CA ALA A 302 12.52 17.30 -19.31
C ALA A 302 12.99 15.88 -19.65
N LYS A 303 14.22 15.70 -20.14
CA LYS A 303 14.81 14.37 -20.40
C LYS A 303 15.02 13.58 -19.12
N ASP A 304 15.56 14.21 -18.07
CA ASP A 304 15.77 13.55 -16.78
C ASP A 304 14.42 13.10 -16.16
N ARG A 305 13.38 13.91 -16.29
CA ARG A 305 12.03 13.59 -15.81
C ARG A 305 11.38 12.46 -16.59
N VAL A 306 11.54 12.42 -17.90
CA VAL A 306 11.05 11.32 -18.75
C VAL A 306 11.68 9.99 -18.33
N GLN A 307 12.98 10.00 -17.99
CA GLN A 307 13.68 8.78 -17.57
C GLN A 307 13.35 8.29 -16.16
N THR A 308 12.87 9.18 -15.29
CA THR A 308 12.48 8.84 -13.91
C THR A 308 10.97 8.65 -13.73
N ALA A 309 10.19 8.84 -14.79
CA ALA A 309 8.74 8.66 -14.78
C ALA A 309 8.36 7.18 -14.83
N ASP A 310 7.32 6.79 -14.08
CA ASP A 310 6.70 5.47 -14.21
C ASP A 310 5.88 5.38 -15.52
N LEU A 311 5.39 6.53 -16.02
CA LEU A 311 4.60 6.65 -17.23
C LEU A 311 4.85 7.98 -17.92
N VAL A 312 4.95 7.96 -19.25
CA VAL A 312 4.97 9.18 -20.07
C VAL A 312 3.77 9.23 -21.01
N LEU A 313 2.97 10.30 -20.89
CA LEU A 313 1.95 10.65 -21.88
C LEU A 313 2.57 11.63 -22.90
N ALA A 314 3.02 11.11 -24.03
CA ALA A 314 3.63 11.90 -25.09
C ALA A 314 2.56 12.45 -26.03
N VAL A 315 2.33 13.77 -25.98
CA VAL A 315 1.22 14.43 -26.69
C VAL A 315 1.71 15.02 -28.01
N PHE A 316 1.02 14.68 -29.10
CA PHE A 316 1.28 15.14 -30.46
C PHE A 316 0.03 15.79 -31.06
N ASP A 317 0.19 16.74 -31.95
CA ASP A 317 -0.88 17.42 -32.67
C ASP A 317 -1.15 16.71 -34.02
N ALA A 318 -2.33 16.12 -34.19
CA ALA A 318 -2.72 15.42 -35.41
C ALA A 318 -2.63 16.28 -36.69
N SER A 319 -2.89 17.59 -36.55
CA SER A 319 -2.94 18.52 -37.68
C SER A 319 -1.57 18.99 -38.22
N GLN A 320 -0.46 18.55 -37.58
CA GLN A 320 0.88 19.01 -37.92
C GLN A 320 1.79 17.81 -38.23
N GLU A 321 2.76 18.02 -39.10
CA GLU A 321 3.81 17.04 -39.34
C GLU A 321 4.77 16.95 -38.16
N LEU A 322 5.41 15.76 -37.97
CA LEU A 322 6.43 15.56 -36.95
C LEU A 322 7.66 16.41 -37.24
N ASN A 323 8.00 17.28 -36.29
CA ASN A 323 9.24 18.05 -36.35
C ASN A 323 10.41 17.34 -35.62
N GLU A 324 11.55 18.02 -35.50
CA GLU A 324 12.74 17.48 -34.84
C GLU A 324 12.52 17.25 -33.33
N ASP A 325 11.78 18.12 -32.65
CA ASP A 325 11.46 17.99 -31.21
C ASP A 325 10.57 16.77 -30.94
N ASP A 326 9.56 16.54 -31.81
CA ASP A 326 8.69 15.36 -31.71
C ASP A 326 9.50 14.07 -31.90
N ARG A 327 10.46 14.05 -32.81
CA ARG A 327 11.34 12.89 -33.06
C ARG A 327 12.30 12.66 -31.90
N ASN A 328 12.89 13.72 -31.35
CA ASN A 328 13.76 13.66 -30.18
C ASN A 328 13.01 13.16 -28.94
N LEU A 329 11.75 13.58 -28.75
CA LEU A 329 10.89 13.06 -27.69
C LEU A 329 10.66 11.56 -27.89
N LEU A 330 10.24 11.12 -29.08
CA LEU A 330 10.01 9.71 -29.39
C LEU A 330 11.26 8.85 -29.15
N ASP A 331 12.44 9.36 -29.47
CA ASP A 331 13.72 8.65 -29.25
C ASP A 331 14.05 8.55 -27.73
N SER A 332 13.64 9.54 -26.93
CA SER A 332 13.84 9.52 -25.48
C SER A 332 12.89 8.56 -24.72
N LEU A 333 11.82 8.08 -25.38
CA LEU A 333 10.85 7.14 -24.79
C LEU A 333 11.31 5.68 -24.85
N GLN A 334 12.45 5.38 -25.45
CA GLN A 334 12.95 4.01 -25.53
C GLN A 334 13.22 3.45 -24.12
N GLY A 335 12.56 2.33 -23.79
CA GLY A 335 12.69 1.68 -22.48
C GLY A 335 11.83 2.30 -21.36
N VAL A 336 11.09 3.38 -21.66
CA VAL A 336 10.17 4.01 -20.68
C VAL A 336 8.72 3.64 -21.05
N PRO A 337 7.89 3.19 -20.06
CA PRO A 337 6.46 2.98 -20.28
C PRO A 337 5.82 4.27 -20.80
N SER A 338 5.21 4.22 -21.99
CA SER A 338 4.72 5.44 -22.63
C SER A 338 3.51 5.18 -23.52
N ILE A 339 2.61 6.18 -23.56
CA ILE A 339 1.47 6.24 -24.45
C ILE A 339 1.61 7.49 -25.32
N ALA A 340 1.57 7.30 -26.65
CA ALA A 340 1.49 8.42 -27.59
C ALA A 340 0.03 8.87 -27.70
N VAL A 341 -0.25 10.10 -27.28
CA VAL A 341 -1.57 10.73 -27.36
C VAL A 341 -1.60 11.63 -28.59
N ILE A 342 -2.28 11.19 -29.65
CA ILE A 342 -2.52 11.98 -30.86
C ILE A 342 -3.74 12.85 -30.61
N ASN A 343 -3.51 14.11 -30.27
CA ASN A 343 -4.56 15.07 -29.94
C ASN A 343 -5.02 15.86 -31.16
N LYS A 344 -6.18 16.52 -31.07
CA LYS A 344 -6.81 17.34 -32.13
C LYS A 344 -7.18 16.53 -33.36
N THR A 345 -7.66 15.31 -33.15
CA THR A 345 -8.09 14.41 -34.24
C THR A 345 -9.38 14.84 -34.94
N ASP A 346 -10.01 15.90 -34.46
CA ASP A 346 -11.10 16.64 -35.12
C ASP A 346 -10.62 17.49 -36.31
N LEU A 347 -9.31 17.73 -36.44
CA LEU A 347 -8.69 18.47 -37.51
C LEU A 347 -8.12 17.53 -38.59
N ASP A 348 -7.78 18.10 -39.77
CA ASP A 348 -7.16 17.34 -40.86
C ASP A 348 -5.83 16.71 -40.42
N THR A 349 -5.73 15.38 -40.51
CA THR A 349 -4.56 14.62 -40.03
C THR A 349 -3.39 14.75 -41.02
N LYS A 350 -2.27 15.27 -40.52
CA LYS A 350 -1.00 15.41 -41.25
C LYS A 350 0.15 14.62 -40.62
N ILE A 351 -0.02 14.17 -39.37
CA ILE A 351 1.01 13.48 -38.59
C ILE A 351 1.30 12.09 -39.15
N ASP A 352 2.57 11.69 -39.20
CA ASP A 352 2.98 10.33 -39.57
C ASP A 352 2.79 9.35 -38.40
N VAL A 353 1.60 8.78 -38.29
CA VAL A 353 1.24 7.79 -37.28
C VAL A 353 2.08 6.51 -37.43
N LYS A 354 2.53 6.15 -38.63
CA LYS A 354 3.34 4.93 -38.81
C LYS A 354 4.72 5.07 -38.18
N TYR A 355 5.31 6.26 -38.27
CA TYR A 355 6.57 6.55 -37.58
C TYR A 355 6.44 6.40 -36.07
N ILE A 356 5.36 6.93 -35.49
CA ILE A 356 5.08 6.84 -34.02
C ILE A 356 4.89 5.38 -33.61
N LYS A 357 4.12 4.58 -34.38
CA LYS A 357 3.87 3.15 -34.10
C LYS A 357 5.16 2.30 -34.01
N ASN A 358 6.22 2.71 -34.74
CA ASN A 358 7.51 2.01 -34.68
C ASN A 358 8.31 2.34 -33.41
N LYS A 359 7.94 3.38 -32.67
CA LYS A 359 8.67 3.87 -31.48
C LYS A 359 7.94 3.63 -30.18
N VAL A 360 6.60 3.66 -30.18
CA VAL A 360 5.76 3.53 -28.98
C VAL A 360 4.72 2.43 -29.19
N LYS A 361 4.53 1.58 -28.17
CA LYS A 361 3.63 0.42 -28.26
C LYS A 361 2.16 0.82 -28.24
N GLN A 362 1.80 1.83 -27.44
CA GLN A 362 0.42 2.26 -27.23
C GLN A 362 0.19 3.64 -27.85
N ILE A 363 -0.85 3.76 -28.67
CA ILE A 363 -1.26 5.03 -29.29
C ILE A 363 -2.75 5.22 -29.05
N VAL A 364 -3.11 6.42 -28.61
CA VAL A 364 -4.49 6.85 -28.39
C VAL A 364 -4.78 8.09 -29.18
N PHE A 365 -5.93 8.10 -29.86
CA PHE A 365 -6.44 9.25 -30.59
C PHE A 365 -7.43 10.01 -29.71
N LEU A 366 -7.26 11.33 -29.58
CA LEU A 366 -7.99 12.12 -28.61
C LEU A 366 -8.40 13.49 -29.17
N VAL A 367 -9.55 14.01 -28.72
CA VAL A 367 -9.91 15.41 -28.80
C VAL A 367 -10.05 15.93 -27.36
N ALA A 368 -8.93 16.43 -26.81
CA ALA A 368 -8.86 16.78 -25.39
C ALA A 368 -9.86 17.88 -24.98
N SER A 369 -10.24 18.77 -25.89
CA SER A 369 -11.24 19.83 -25.66
C SER A 369 -12.67 19.29 -25.50
N GLU A 370 -12.97 18.13 -26.06
CA GLU A 370 -14.30 17.51 -26.07
C GLU A 370 -14.38 16.25 -25.22
N GLY A 371 -13.25 15.75 -24.71
CA GLY A 371 -13.16 14.50 -23.94
C GLY A 371 -13.33 13.24 -24.80
N LYS A 372 -13.37 13.33 -26.13
CA LYS A 372 -13.45 12.17 -27.01
C LYS A 372 -12.13 11.41 -27.00
N GLY A 373 -12.16 10.08 -26.89
CA GLY A 373 -10.97 9.23 -26.80
C GLY A 373 -10.48 9.00 -25.36
N LEU A 374 -11.19 9.47 -24.33
CA LEU A 374 -10.83 9.28 -22.94
C LEU A 374 -10.97 7.80 -22.51
N GLU A 375 -11.99 7.10 -22.99
CA GLU A 375 -12.21 5.67 -22.71
C GLU A 375 -11.09 4.82 -23.30
N GLU A 376 -10.62 5.14 -24.49
CA GLU A 376 -9.48 4.50 -25.15
C GLU A 376 -8.17 4.76 -24.40
N LEU A 377 -8.02 5.96 -23.83
CA LEU A 377 -6.87 6.26 -22.95
C LEU A 377 -6.92 5.46 -21.65
N GLN A 378 -8.10 5.31 -21.04
CA GLN A 378 -8.30 4.48 -19.85
C GLN A 378 -7.93 3.03 -20.12
N GLN A 379 -8.38 2.49 -21.25
CA GLN A 379 -8.06 1.12 -21.66
C GLN A 379 -6.55 0.95 -21.93
N ALA A 380 -5.94 1.86 -22.67
CA ALA A 380 -4.50 1.81 -22.95
C ALA A 380 -3.65 1.89 -21.66
N LEU A 381 -4.07 2.67 -20.68
CA LEU A 381 -3.46 2.72 -19.35
C LEU A 381 -3.59 1.38 -18.62
N ALA A 382 -4.79 0.81 -18.58
CA ALA A 382 -5.04 -0.47 -17.91
C ALA A 382 -4.23 -1.62 -18.54
N GLU A 383 -4.11 -1.65 -19.86
CA GLU A 383 -3.29 -2.62 -20.60
C GLU A 383 -1.79 -2.43 -20.33
N LEU A 384 -1.30 -1.18 -20.36
CA LEU A 384 0.13 -0.87 -20.15
C LEU A 384 0.58 -1.26 -18.74
N VAL A 385 -0.27 -1.03 -17.75
CA VAL A 385 0.00 -1.34 -16.33
C VAL A 385 -0.27 -2.82 -16.02
N GLY A 386 -0.97 -3.54 -16.91
CA GLY A 386 -1.35 -4.94 -16.69
C GLY A 386 -2.47 -5.11 -15.66
N THR A 387 -3.25 -4.04 -15.38
CA THR A 387 -4.32 -4.11 -14.37
C THR A 387 -5.60 -4.75 -14.90
N SER A 388 -5.75 -4.86 -16.22
CA SER A 388 -6.92 -5.45 -16.89
C SER A 388 -7.11 -6.94 -16.62
N GLU A 389 -6.03 -7.67 -16.33
CA GLU A 389 -6.02 -9.13 -16.15
C GLU A 389 -5.86 -9.54 -14.67
N LEU A 390 -5.76 -8.57 -13.75
CA LEU A 390 -5.49 -8.86 -12.35
C LEU A 390 -6.77 -9.19 -11.58
N GLU A 391 -6.73 -10.34 -10.90
CA GLU A 391 -7.73 -10.72 -9.91
C GLU A 391 -7.20 -10.44 -8.48
N PRO A 392 -7.75 -9.45 -7.76
CA PRO A 392 -7.28 -9.08 -6.43
C PRO A 392 -7.24 -10.23 -5.42
N SER A 393 -8.09 -11.25 -5.61
CA SER A 393 -8.17 -12.44 -4.77
C SER A 393 -6.96 -13.37 -4.89
N GLU A 394 -6.14 -13.23 -5.93
CA GLU A 394 -4.96 -14.07 -6.16
C GLU A 394 -3.75 -13.67 -5.30
N GLY A 395 -3.80 -12.53 -4.61
CA GLY A 395 -2.72 -12.03 -3.76
C GLY A 395 -1.65 -11.30 -4.57
N LEU A 396 -1.70 -9.96 -4.56
CA LEU A 396 -0.74 -9.12 -5.27
C LEU A 396 0.33 -8.59 -4.33
N LEU A 397 1.59 -8.75 -4.69
CA LEU A 397 2.69 -8.05 -4.02
C LEU A 397 2.62 -6.57 -4.40
N ALA A 398 2.71 -5.67 -3.40
CA ALA A 398 2.58 -4.24 -3.63
C ALA A 398 3.65 -3.41 -2.90
N THR A 399 4.44 -4.02 -2.00
CA THR A 399 5.51 -3.35 -1.26
C THR A 399 6.88 -3.87 -1.65
N GLU A 400 7.90 -3.00 -1.56
CA GLU A 400 9.29 -3.40 -1.82
C GLU A 400 9.75 -4.52 -0.87
N ARG A 401 9.29 -4.50 0.39
CA ARG A 401 9.56 -5.56 1.37
C ARG A 401 9.03 -6.91 0.88
N GLN A 402 7.76 -6.94 0.42
CA GLN A 402 7.13 -8.17 -0.09
C GLN A 402 7.85 -8.68 -1.34
N GLN A 403 8.20 -7.78 -2.27
CA GLN A 403 8.95 -8.12 -3.47
C GLN A 403 10.32 -8.70 -3.13
N GLN A 404 11.05 -8.06 -2.22
CA GLN A 404 12.39 -8.50 -1.83
C GLN A 404 12.34 -9.90 -1.21
N ALA A 405 11.45 -10.13 -0.26
CA ALA A 405 11.29 -11.45 0.36
C ALA A 405 10.89 -12.53 -0.67
N ALA A 406 10.03 -12.21 -1.63
CA ALA A 406 9.68 -13.15 -2.71
C ALA A 406 10.87 -13.43 -3.65
N LYS A 407 11.71 -12.41 -3.96
CA LYS A 407 12.94 -12.59 -4.76
C LYS A 407 13.96 -13.48 -4.03
N GLU A 408 14.13 -13.26 -2.73
CA GLU A 408 15.02 -14.08 -1.91
C GLU A 408 14.56 -15.53 -1.85
N ALA A 409 13.24 -15.76 -1.67
CA ALA A 409 12.68 -17.09 -1.72
C ALA A 409 12.91 -17.78 -3.07
N LEU A 410 12.71 -17.05 -4.18
CA LEU A 410 12.94 -17.57 -5.53
C LEU A 410 14.43 -17.88 -5.76
N ALA A 411 15.33 -17.01 -5.32
CA ALA A 411 16.78 -17.24 -5.45
C ALA A 411 17.20 -18.52 -4.71
N CYS A 412 16.73 -18.72 -3.47
CA CYS A 412 17.00 -19.93 -2.71
C CYS A 412 16.41 -21.21 -3.37
N VAL A 413 15.21 -21.12 -3.96
CA VAL A 413 14.61 -22.24 -4.72
C VAL A 413 15.48 -22.59 -5.92
N ASN A 414 15.98 -21.59 -6.66
CA ASN A 414 16.85 -21.79 -7.82
C ASN A 414 18.22 -22.37 -7.42
N GLU A 415 18.81 -21.88 -6.32
CA GLU A 415 20.04 -22.48 -5.75
C GLU A 415 19.85 -23.95 -5.39
N GLY A 416 18.70 -24.28 -4.78
CA GLY A 416 18.36 -25.68 -4.47
C GLY A 416 18.21 -26.54 -5.74
N PHE A 417 17.66 -25.96 -6.80
CA PHE A 417 17.53 -26.62 -8.10
C PHE A 417 18.90 -26.85 -8.76
N GLU A 418 19.75 -25.80 -8.79
CA GLU A 418 21.13 -25.92 -9.31
C GLU A 418 21.95 -26.94 -8.54
N ALA A 419 21.80 -26.99 -7.21
CA ALA A 419 22.50 -27.98 -6.38
C ALA A 419 22.11 -29.42 -6.75
N LEU A 420 20.82 -29.66 -7.06
CA LEU A 420 20.35 -30.97 -7.57
C LEU A 420 20.97 -31.30 -8.93
N GLU A 421 20.92 -30.37 -9.90
CA GLU A 421 21.46 -30.60 -11.25
C GLU A 421 22.98 -30.86 -11.24
N LEU A 422 23.71 -30.23 -10.33
CA LEU A 422 25.15 -30.43 -10.14
C LEU A 422 25.48 -31.70 -9.36
N GLY A 423 24.49 -32.48 -8.90
CA GLY A 423 24.69 -33.66 -8.10
C GLY A 423 25.31 -33.39 -6.73
N MET A 424 25.04 -32.24 -6.13
CA MET A 424 25.49 -31.89 -4.78
C MET A 424 24.79 -32.75 -3.72
N THR A 425 25.31 -32.74 -2.50
CA THR A 425 24.70 -33.45 -1.38
C THR A 425 23.31 -32.92 -1.05
N LEU A 426 22.40 -33.79 -0.56
CA LEU A 426 21.06 -33.37 -0.16
C LEU A 426 21.08 -32.32 0.96
N ASP A 427 22.14 -32.26 1.79
CA ASP A 427 22.32 -31.22 2.80
C ASP A 427 22.40 -29.82 2.16
N ALA A 428 23.12 -29.68 1.04
CA ALA A 428 23.19 -28.41 0.33
C ALA A 428 21.80 -27.98 -0.20
N VAL A 429 21.03 -28.93 -0.73
CA VAL A 429 19.66 -28.69 -1.17
C VAL A 429 18.76 -28.31 0.01
N THR A 430 18.91 -28.98 1.15
CA THR A 430 18.13 -28.68 2.37
C THR A 430 18.37 -27.26 2.85
N VAL A 431 19.62 -26.81 2.91
CA VAL A 431 19.96 -25.42 3.30
C VAL A 431 19.27 -24.39 2.39
N SER A 432 19.28 -24.62 1.07
CA SER A 432 18.60 -23.72 0.12
C SER A 432 17.07 -23.71 0.32
N ILE A 433 16.47 -24.87 0.56
CA ILE A 433 15.02 -24.96 0.84
C ILE A 433 14.66 -24.26 2.16
N GLU A 434 15.48 -24.42 3.21
CA GLU A 434 15.31 -23.73 4.48
C GLU A 434 15.43 -22.21 4.32
N GLY A 435 16.37 -21.73 3.49
CA GLY A 435 16.49 -20.33 3.11
C GLY A 435 15.21 -19.81 2.44
N ALA A 436 14.66 -20.57 1.49
CA ALA A 436 13.40 -20.21 0.84
C ALA A 436 12.23 -20.15 1.85
N VAL A 437 12.13 -21.13 2.75
CA VAL A 437 11.12 -21.12 3.82
C VAL A 437 11.27 -19.90 4.72
N GLN A 438 12.49 -19.56 5.12
CA GLN A 438 12.75 -18.38 5.95
C GLN A 438 12.29 -17.09 5.27
N ALA A 439 12.62 -16.91 3.99
CA ALA A 439 12.19 -15.75 3.21
C ALA A 439 10.65 -15.65 3.08
N LEU A 440 9.96 -16.80 2.93
CA LEU A 440 8.49 -16.84 2.90
C LEU A 440 7.86 -16.53 4.27
N LEU A 441 8.49 -16.94 5.37
CA LEU A 441 8.05 -16.59 6.73
C LEU A 441 8.28 -15.10 7.05
N GLU A 442 9.33 -14.49 6.49
CA GLU A 442 9.55 -13.05 6.55
C GLU A 442 8.54 -12.28 5.71
N LEU A 443 8.18 -12.79 4.53
CA LEU A 443 7.15 -12.20 3.67
C LEU A 443 5.81 -12.10 4.41
N THR A 444 5.35 -13.18 5.06
CA THR A 444 4.10 -13.19 5.83
C THR A 444 4.21 -12.49 7.19
N GLY A 445 5.42 -12.28 7.67
CA GLY A 445 5.68 -11.71 9.00
C GLY A 445 5.65 -12.72 10.14
N GLU A 446 5.53 -14.03 9.87
CA GLU A 446 5.57 -15.07 10.89
C GLU A 446 6.93 -15.12 11.61
N ARG A 447 8.01 -14.67 10.95
CA ARG A 447 9.37 -14.51 11.49
C ARG A 447 10.00 -13.16 11.15
N ALA A 448 9.20 -12.09 11.12
CA ALA A 448 9.73 -10.75 10.90
C ALA A 448 10.61 -10.31 12.08
N SER A 449 11.75 -9.70 11.78
CA SER A 449 12.59 -9.08 12.81
C SER A 449 11.89 -7.86 13.41
N GLU A 450 12.23 -7.50 14.67
CA GLU A 450 11.67 -6.32 15.33
C GLU A 450 11.91 -5.04 14.51
N ALA A 451 13.06 -4.93 13.85
CA ALA A 451 13.39 -3.80 12.98
C ALA A 451 12.44 -3.70 11.76
N VAL A 452 12.07 -4.82 11.14
CA VAL A 452 11.10 -4.86 10.04
C VAL A 452 9.71 -4.46 10.53
N VAL A 453 9.29 -5.00 11.67
CA VAL A 453 8.01 -4.65 12.29
C VAL A 453 7.96 -3.15 12.59
N ASP A 454 9.01 -2.58 13.19
CA ASP A 454 9.09 -1.15 13.49
C ASP A 454 9.03 -0.30 12.22
N GLN A 455 9.74 -0.68 11.16
CA GLN A 455 9.73 0.03 9.88
C GLN A 455 8.34 0.04 9.23
N VAL A 456 7.61 -1.06 9.28
CA VAL A 456 6.25 -1.16 8.74
C VAL A 456 5.33 -0.21 9.51
N PHE A 457 5.30 -0.30 10.85
CA PHE A 457 4.35 0.47 11.65
C PHE A 457 4.70 1.96 11.79
N HIS A 458 5.97 2.35 11.60
CA HIS A 458 6.36 3.76 11.62
C HIS A 458 5.71 4.60 10.49
N ARG A 459 5.30 3.96 9.40
CA ARG A 459 4.60 4.60 8.27
C ARG A 459 3.11 4.82 8.52
N PHE A 460 2.56 4.28 9.61
CA PHE A 460 1.13 4.37 9.93
C PHE A 460 0.76 5.72 10.54
N CYS A 461 -0.51 6.08 10.40
CA CYS A 461 -1.08 7.22 11.12
C CYS A 461 -1.22 6.92 12.62
N VAL A 462 -1.08 7.96 13.46
CA VAL A 462 -1.44 7.88 14.88
C VAL A 462 -2.95 7.63 15.00
N GLY A 463 -3.35 6.66 15.82
CA GLY A 463 -4.75 6.29 16.01
C GLY A 463 -5.17 5.03 15.25
N LYS A 464 -4.23 4.40 14.53
CA LYS A 464 -4.38 3.10 13.86
C LYS A 464 -3.39 2.06 14.38
#